data_83cb42d29c06633eb19b1d2ebad67bf7
#
_entry.id   83cb42d29c06633eb19b1d2ebad67bf7
#
_cell.length_a   1.000
_cell.length_b   1.000
_cell.length_c   1.000
_cell.angle_alpha   90.00
_cell.angle_beta   90.00
_cell.angle_gamma   90.00
#
_symmetry.space_group_name_H-M   'P 1'
#
loop_
_entity.id
_entity.type
_entity.pdbx_description
1 polymer ?
#
loop_
_entity_poly.entity_id
_entity_poly.type
_entity_poly.pdbx_seq_one_letter_code
_entity_poly.pdbx_strand_id
1 'polypeptide(L)'
;MTSKKERKMKRLGKFFATLICGLACLATQAQTLVVAHRGYWKTEGSAQNSLTALRKAAEARVYGSEFDVLMTADGVAVVNHDDNIGPLDIVRTPFRDIKDHRLPNGETLPTLQAYLEEGKRLEGLQLILEIKPTRDKAHEDRTVDTIVKMVKDLGLETRTEYISFSLNVCEQLVRATGGASDIYYLNGDLTPREAKEKGFTGIDYEHTVFRKHPEWVREAHDCGLKVNTWTVNRKKDLKRMYELGVDFITTDHPEEAARLVREAR
;
A
#
# COMPACT_ATOMS: atom_id res chain seq x y z
N MET A 1 61.78 50.74 18.36
CA MET A 1 61.13 50.12 19.58
C MET A 1 59.69 49.80 19.26
N THR A 2 59.44 48.62 18.70
CA THR A 2 58.08 48.14 18.44
C THR A 2 57.64 47.22 19.53
N SER A 3 56.54 47.59 20.15
CA SER A 3 56.00 47.16 21.42
C SER A 3 55.66 45.66 21.48
N LYS A 4 56.04 45.05 22.58
CA LYS A 4 55.71 43.67 22.98
C LYS A 4 54.20 43.29 22.93
N LYS A 5 53.36 44.27 22.62
CA LYS A 5 51.87 44.18 22.57
C LYS A 5 51.38 43.55 21.25
N GLU A 6 52.11 43.72 20.14
CA GLU A 6 51.67 43.18 18.84
C GLU A 6 51.94 41.70 18.65
N ARG A 7 52.88 41.11 19.41
CA ARG A 7 53.16 39.66 19.29
C ARG A 7 52.17 38.78 20.04
N LYS A 8 51.37 39.36 20.97
CA LYS A 8 50.40 38.60 21.76
C LYS A 8 49.05 38.45 21.04
N MET A 9 48.75 39.34 20.11
CA MET A 9 47.49 39.29 19.31
C MET A 9 47.55 38.35 18.10
N LYS A 10 48.74 37.99 17.62
CA LYS A 10 48.88 37.08 16.47
C LYS A 10 48.87 35.59 16.87
N ARG A 11 48.83 35.26 18.17
CA ARG A 11 48.72 33.87 18.68
C ARG A 11 47.33 33.44 19.11
N LEU A 12 46.35 34.34 19.17
CA LEU A 12 44.96 34.03 19.52
C LEU A 12 44.05 33.77 18.31
N GLY A 13 44.60 33.94 17.10
CA GLY A 13 43.84 33.83 15.82
C GLY A 13 43.89 32.45 15.16
N LYS A 14 44.45 31.42 15.79
CA LYS A 14 44.62 30.08 15.16
C LYS A 14 43.96 28.91 15.91
N PHE A 15 43.00 29.19 16.83
CA PHE A 15 42.27 28.12 17.53
C PHE A 15 40.74 28.25 17.36
N PHE A 16 40.28 28.89 16.25
CA PHE A 16 38.86 28.86 15.89
C PHE A 16 38.70 28.35 14.46
N ALA A 17 39.09 27.12 14.26
CA ALA A 17 38.72 26.41 13.04
C ALA A 17 38.67 24.93 13.38
N THR A 18 37.50 24.37 13.22
CA THR A 18 37.15 22.94 13.18
C THR A 18 36.43 22.43 14.42
N LEU A 19 35.32 23.04 14.80
CA LEU A 19 34.20 22.28 15.32
C LEU A 19 33.16 22.20 14.19
N ILE A 20 33.48 21.44 13.15
CA ILE A 20 32.47 20.89 12.24
C ILE A 20 31.75 19.86 13.08
N CYS A 21 30.64 20.30 13.67
CA CYS A 21 29.65 19.42 14.24
C CYS A 21 29.20 18.53 13.08
N GLY A 22 29.73 17.31 13.06
CA GLY A 22 29.13 16.24 12.28
C GLY A 22 27.75 16.02 12.85
N LEU A 23 26.72 16.75 12.34
CA LEU A 23 25.35 16.29 12.41
C LEU A 23 25.35 14.97 11.62
N ALA A 24 25.61 13.87 12.30
CA ALA A 24 25.15 12.59 11.84
C ALA A 24 23.62 12.76 11.73
N CYS A 25 23.13 12.97 10.51
CA CYS A 25 21.74 12.78 10.19
C CYS A 25 21.48 11.31 10.55
N LEU A 26 21.04 11.08 11.78
CA LEU A 26 20.34 9.85 12.10
C LEU A 26 19.09 9.91 11.22
N ALA A 27 19.21 9.35 10.01
CA ALA A 27 18.05 9.03 9.22
C ALA A 27 17.21 8.13 10.13
N THR A 28 16.17 8.70 10.72
CA THR A 28 15.15 7.92 11.39
C THR A 28 14.60 7.01 10.31
N GLN A 29 14.99 5.74 10.36
CA GLN A 29 14.47 4.75 9.43
C GLN A 29 12.95 4.82 9.55
N ALA A 30 12.28 5.16 8.44
CA ALA A 30 10.84 5.25 8.40
C ALA A 30 10.28 3.93 8.93
N GLN A 31 9.29 4.04 9.82
CA GLN A 31 8.74 2.87 10.48
C GLN A 31 7.98 2.03 9.45
N THR A 32 8.38 0.77 9.25
CA THR A 32 7.58 -0.20 8.49
C THR A 32 6.20 -0.35 9.11
N LEU A 33 5.15 -0.22 8.30
CA LEU A 33 3.76 -0.35 8.67
C LEU A 33 3.18 -1.67 8.15
N VAL A 34 2.09 -2.15 8.74
CA VAL A 34 1.49 -3.44 8.39
C VAL A 34 0.13 -3.23 7.74
N VAL A 35 -0.09 -3.93 6.63
CA VAL A 35 -1.35 -4.00 5.89
C VAL A 35 -1.92 -5.42 6.02
N ALA A 36 -3.20 -5.53 6.35
CA ALA A 36 -3.91 -6.80 6.39
C ALA A 36 -4.35 -7.20 4.98
N HIS A 37 -3.78 -8.27 4.42
CA HIS A 37 -4.10 -8.83 3.10
C HIS A 37 -5.52 -9.39 3.07
N ARG A 38 -6.39 -8.86 2.21
CA ARG A 38 -7.82 -9.18 2.10
C ARG A 38 -8.57 -9.03 3.44
N GLY A 39 -8.17 -8.03 4.24
CA GLY A 39 -8.56 -7.87 5.62
C GLY A 39 -7.87 -8.85 6.59
N TYR A 40 -8.23 -8.81 7.88
CA TYR A 40 -7.74 -9.82 8.83
C TYR A 40 -8.66 -11.04 8.81
N TRP A 41 -8.53 -11.85 7.77
CA TRP A 41 -9.41 -12.99 7.51
C TRP A 41 -9.00 -14.28 8.23
N LYS A 42 -7.71 -14.45 8.59
CA LYS A 42 -7.23 -15.62 9.36
C LYS A 42 -7.52 -15.49 10.85
N THR A 43 -8.76 -15.18 11.19
CA THR A 43 -9.26 -15.12 12.56
C THR A 43 -10.69 -15.65 12.61
N GLU A 44 -11.16 -16.04 13.80
CA GLU A 44 -12.47 -16.66 13.98
C GLU A 44 -13.62 -15.80 13.44
N GLY A 45 -14.55 -16.41 12.73
CA GLY A 45 -15.73 -15.74 12.16
C GLY A 45 -15.45 -14.85 10.95
N SER A 46 -14.23 -14.84 10.43
CA SER A 46 -13.81 -13.99 9.33
C SER A 46 -13.59 -14.77 8.03
N ALA A 47 -13.63 -14.09 6.90
CA ALA A 47 -13.31 -14.61 5.56
C ALA A 47 -12.60 -13.54 4.73
N GLN A 48 -11.84 -13.96 3.73
CA GLN A 48 -11.19 -13.02 2.80
C GLN A 48 -12.23 -12.05 2.20
N ASN A 49 -11.86 -10.77 2.14
CA ASN A 49 -12.70 -9.74 1.52
C ASN A 49 -14.08 -9.53 2.20
N SER A 50 -14.30 -10.08 3.39
CA SER A 50 -15.55 -9.86 4.14
C SER A 50 -15.55 -8.55 4.91
N LEU A 51 -16.73 -8.04 5.25
CA LEU A 51 -16.85 -6.88 6.14
C LEU A 51 -16.28 -7.18 7.53
N THR A 52 -16.40 -8.43 8.00
CA THR A 52 -15.78 -8.87 9.26
C THR A 52 -14.27 -8.81 9.18
N ALA A 53 -13.64 -9.22 8.06
CA ALA A 53 -12.19 -9.12 7.90
C ALA A 53 -11.69 -7.65 7.94
N LEU A 54 -12.46 -6.73 7.35
CA LEU A 54 -12.19 -5.29 7.41
C LEU A 54 -12.25 -4.77 8.85
N ARG A 55 -13.30 -5.10 9.60
CA ARG A 55 -13.44 -4.72 11.03
C ARG A 55 -12.32 -5.28 11.88
N LYS A 56 -11.96 -6.55 11.66
CA LYS A 56 -10.86 -7.22 12.38
C LYS A 56 -9.49 -6.58 12.09
N ALA A 57 -9.26 -6.08 10.88
CA ALA A 57 -8.06 -5.31 10.58
C ALA A 57 -8.00 -4.00 11.40
N ALA A 58 -9.12 -3.29 11.53
CA ALA A 58 -9.21 -2.10 12.37
C ALA A 58 -9.00 -2.42 13.86
N GLU A 59 -9.60 -3.52 14.38
CA GLU A 59 -9.41 -3.99 15.75
C GLU A 59 -7.94 -4.32 16.05
N ALA A 60 -7.23 -4.91 15.07
CA ALA A 60 -5.79 -5.21 15.16
C ALA A 60 -4.90 -3.95 15.12
N ARG A 61 -5.47 -2.77 14.85
CA ARG A 61 -4.77 -1.47 14.79
C ARG A 61 -3.57 -1.49 13.86
N VAL A 62 -3.71 -2.13 12.71
CA VAL A 62 -2.74 -2.08 11.62
C VAL A 62 -2.95 -0.83 10.77
N TYR A 63 -1.99 -0.51 9.92
CA TYR A 63 -2.04 0.68 9.06
C TYR A 63 -3.24 0.66 8.11
N GLY A 64 -3.45 -0.47 7.45
CA GLY A 64 -4.50 -0.57 6.44
C GLY A 64 -5.03 -1.98 6.24
N SER A 65 -6.11 -2.07 5.50
CA SER A 65 -6.73 -3.29 5.02
C SER A 65 -6.73 -3.27 3.50
N GLU A 66 -6.10 -4.26 2.91
CA GLU A 66 -6.15 -4.47 1.47
C GLU A 66 -7.38 -5.31 1.12
N PHE A 67 -7.96 -5.06 -0.06
CA PHE A 67 -9.10 -5.78 -0.60
C PHE A 67 -9.19 -5.66 -2.12
N ASP A 68 -9.76 -6.69 -2.76
CA ASP A 68 -9.81 -6.87 -4.20
C ASP A 68 -11.15 -6.45 -4.80
N VAL A 69 -11.14 -5.72 -5.92
CA VAL A 69 -12.36 -5.22 -6.56
C VAL A 69 -12.43 -5.64 -8.03
N LEU A 70 -13.57 -6.17 -8.40
CA LEU A 70 -13.99 -6.48 -9.77
C LEU A 70 -15.29 -5.76 -10.08
N MET A 71 -15.54 -5.43 -11.36
CA MET A 71 -16.79 -4.84 -11.81
C MET A 71 -17.58 -5.83 -12.65
N THR A 72 -18.85 -6.05 -12.32
CA THR A 72 -19.77 -6.94 -13.04
C THR A 72 -20.13 -6.40 -14.42
N ALA A 73 -20.76 -7.24 -15.24
CA ALA A 73 -21.19 -6.88 -16.60
C ALA A 73 -22.13 -5.68 -16.65
N ASP A 74 -22.94 -5.48 -15.61
CA ASP A 74 -23.90 -4.38 -15.46
C ASP A 74 -23.38 -3.21 -14.61
N GLY A 75 -22.06 -3.16 -14.35
CA GLY A 75 -21.38 -2.01 -13.75
C GLY A 75 -21.44 -1.92 -12.24
N VAL A 76 -21.75 -3.01 -11.54
CA VAL A 76 -21.68 -3.05 -10.07
C VAL A 76 -20.29 -3.53 -9.64
N ALA A 77 -19.58 -2.70 -8.87
CA ALA A 77 -18.29 -3.11 -8.27
C ALA A 77 -18.55 -3.99 -7.05
N VAL A 78 -17.87 -5.15 -7.00
CA VAL A 78 -17.94 -6.14 -5.92
C VAL A 78 -16.58 -6.43 -5.34
N VAL A 79 -16.52 -6.85 -4.08
CA VAL A 79 -15.27 -7.15 -3.38
C VAL A 79 -15.04 -8.67 -3.36
N ASN A 80 -14.13 -9.13 -4.25
CA ASN A 80 -13.78 -10.54 -4.41
C ASN A 80 -12.40 -10.69 -5.03
N HIS A 81 -11.62 -11.67 -4.58
CA HIS A 81 -10.28 -11.88 -5.14
C HIS A 81 -10.29 -12.62 -6.48
N ASP A 82 -11.08 -13.70 -6.56
CA ASP A 82 -11.08 -14.57 -7.74
C ASP A 82 -11.95 -13.96 -8.85
N ASP A 83 -11.55 -14.14 -10.09
CA ASP A 83 -12.30 -13.66 -11.26
C ASP A 83 -13.68 -14.32 -11.38
N ASN A 84 -13.88 -15.45 -10.69
CA ASN A 84 -15.07 -16.26 -10.80
C ASN A 84 -15.74 -16.50 -9.43
N ILE A 85 -17.04 -16.62 -9.45
CA ILE A 85 -17.87 -17.16 -8.36
C ILE A 85 -18.49 -18.46 -8.86
N GLY A 86 -17.92 -19.60 -8.41
CA GLY A 86 -18.26 -20.90 -8.98
C GLY A 86 -17.93 -20.92 -10.50
N PRO A 87 -18.89 -21.26 -11.36
CA PRO A 87 -18.68 -21.25 -12.82
C PRO A 87 -18.84 -19.86 -13.48
N LEU A 88 -19.25 -18.84 -12.72
CA LEU A 88 -19.63 -17.53 -13.25
C LEU A 88 -18.44 -16.57 -13.23
N ASP A 89 -18.03 -16.08 -14.38
CA ASP A 89 -17.05 -15.01 -14.54
C ASP A 89 -17.70 -13.67 -14.16
N ILE A 90 -17.19 -13.02 -13.11
CA ILE A 90 -17.77 -11.80 -12.52
C ILE A 90 -17.90 -10.69 -13.56
N VAL A 91 -16.86 -10.47 -14.37
CA VAL A 91 -16.83 -9.38 -15.37
C VAL A 91 -17.88 -9.57 -16.46
N ARG A 92 -18.33 -10.81 -16.71
CA ARG A 92 -19.30 -11.18 -17.73
C ARG A 92 -20.70 -11.45 -17.17
N THR A 93 -20.86 -11.41 -15.84
CA THR A 93 -22.10 -11.77 -15.17
C THR A 93 -22.76 -10.54 -14.57
N PRO A 94 -24.08 -10.31 -14.77
CA PRO A 94 -24.80 -9.27 -14.04
C PRO A 94 -24.83 -9.51 -12.54
N PHE A 95 -24.76 -8.46 -11.74
CA PHE A 95 -24.72 -8.55 -10.27
C PHE A 95 -25.88 -9.36 -9.68
N ARG A 96 -27.10 -9.25 -10.24
CA ARG A 96 -28.28 -10.02 -9.78
C ARG A 96 -28.05 -11.53 -9.71
N ASP A 97 -27.16 -12.05 -10.56
CA ASP A 97 -26.91 -13.51 -10.65
C ASP A 97 -25.85 -13.99 -9.66
N ILE A 98 -25.10 -13.09 -9.02
CA ILE A 98 -24.04 -13.39 -8.04
C ILE A 98 -24.27 -12.76 -6.65
N LYS A 99 -25.22 -11.85 -6.50
CA LYS A 99 -25.44 -11.06 -5.27
C LYS A 99 -25.70 -11.89 -4.01
N ASP A 100 -26.26 -13.09 -4.19
CA ASP A 100 -26.61 -13.99 -3.06
C ASP A 100 -25.48 -14.98 -2.73
N HIS A 101 -24.32 -14.85 -3.41
CA HIS A 101 -23.15 -15.67 -3.09
C HIS A 101 -22.73 -15.48 -1.64
N ARG A 102 -22.42 -16.61 -0.97
CA ARG A 102 -21.99 -16.63 0.44
C ARG A 102 -20.50 -16.87 0.55
N LEU A 103 -19.85 -15.99 1.28
CA LEU A 103 -18.47 -16.17 1.70
C LEU A 103 -18.37 -17.31 2.73
N PRO A 104 -17.17 -17.88 2.97
CA PRO A 104 -16.97 -18.97 3.91
C PRO A 104 -17.47 -18.71 5.33
N ASN A 105 -17.54 -17.44 5.77
CA ASN A 105 -18.08 -17.04 7.06
C ASN A 105 -19.59 -16.79 7.07
N GLY A 106 -20.29 -17.03 5.95
CA GLY A 106 -21.73 -16.84 5.78
C GLY A 106 -22.19 -15.43 5.41
N GLU A 107 -21.29 -14.45 5.36
CA GLU A 107 -21.62 -13.13 4.82
C GLU A 107 -21.93 -13.22 3.32
N THR A 108 -22.77 -12.32 2.83
CA THR A 108 -22.99 -12.15 1.38
C THR A 108 -21.80 -11.45 0.73
N LEU A 109 -21.58 -11.72 -0.56
CA LEU A 109 -20.61 -11.00 -1.40
C LEU A 109 -20.81 -9.49 -1.21
N PRO A 110 -19.81 -8.74 -0.69
CA PRO A 110 -19.94 -7.31 -0.51
C PRO A 110 -19.91 -6.57 -1.85
N THR A 111 -20.76 -5.56 -2.01
CA THR A 111 -20.51 -4.53 -3.02
C THR A 111 -19.41 -3.59 -2.52
N LEU A 112 -18.69 -2.95 -3.45
CA LEU A 112 -17.71 -1.94 -3.08
C LEU A 112 -18.34 -0.80 -2.27
N GLN A 113 -19.57 -0.38 -2.64
CA GLN A 113 -20.29 0.65 -1.89
C GLN A 113 -20.43 0.28 -0.41
N ALA A 114 -20.93 -0.92 -0.13
CA ALA A 114 -21.09 -1.39 1.25
C ALA A 114 -19.73 -1.51 2.00
N TYR A 115 -18.69 -1.94 1.29
CA TYR A 115 -17.35 -2.08 1.86
C TYR A 115 -16.73 -0.72 2.22
N LEU A 116 -16.84 0.26 1.33
CA LEU A 116 -16.35 1.62 1.56
C LEU A 116 -17.15 2.34 2.67
N GLU A 117 -18.48 2.15 2.71
CA GLU A 117 -19.33 2.71 3.78
C GLU A 117 -18.93 2.15 5.16
N GLU A 118 -18.61 0.87 5.24
CA GLU A 118 -18.08 0.28 6.47
C GLU A 118 -16.68 0.83 6.78
N GLY A 119 -15.78 0.86 5.80
CA GLY A 119 -14.45 1.44 5.94
C GLY A 119 -14.46 2.89 6.40
N LYS A 120 -15.46 3.68 5.97
CA LYS A 120 -15.65 5.06 6.42
C LYS A 120 -15.87 5.17 7.94
N ARG A 121 -16.55 4.19 8.55
CA ARG A 121 -16.82 4.14 9.99
C ARG A 121 -15.60 3.73 10.83
N LEU A 122 -14.63 3.08 10.20
CA LEU A 122 -13.43 2.56 10.86
C LEU A 122 -12.30 3.61 10.79
N GLU A 123 -12.37 4.61 11.68
CA GLU A 123 -11.39 5.70 11.71
C GLU A 123 -9.96 5.19 11.91
N GLY A 124 -9.01 5.83 11.23
CA GLY A 124 -7.57 5.51 11.34
C GLY A 124 -7.10 4.29 10.55
N LEU A 125 -8.00 3.57 9.84
CA LEU A 125 -7.62 2.47 8.95
C LEU A 125 -7.55 2.97 7.51
N GLN A 126 -6.43 2.76 6.81
CA GLN A 126 -6.30 2.99 5.39
C GLN A 126 -6.95 1.86 4.59
N LEU A 127 -7.54 2.21 3.46
CA LEU A 127 -8.21 1.31 2.53
C LEU A 127 -7.30 1.11 1.32
N ILE A 128 -6.67 -0.05 1.20
CA ILE A 128 -5.78 -0.37 0.08
C ILE A 128 -6.59 -1.17 -0.94
N LEU A 129 -7.05 -0.49 -1.99
CA LEU A 129 -7.99 -1.00 -2.98
C LEU A 129 -7.25 -1.55 -4.20
N GLU A 130 -7.27 -2.88 -4.38
CA GLU A 130 -6.80 -3.50 -5.62
C GLU A 130 -7.91 -3.47 -6.67
N ILE A 131 -7.65 -2.82 -7.81
CA ILE A 131 -8.46 -2.98 -9.02
C ILE A 131 -7.87 -4.13 -9.82
N LYS A 132 -8.62 -5.23 -9.90
CA LYS A 132 -8.17 -6.43 -10.62
C LYS A 132 -8.04 -6.15 -12.11
N PRO A 133 -6.96 -6.65 -12.76
CA PRO A 133 -6.78 -6.51 -14.21
C PRO A 133 -7.85 -7.28 -14.96
N THR A 134 -8.22 -6.78 -16.12
CA THR A 134 -9.07 -7.49 -17.07
C THR A 134 -8.43 -7.51 -18.47
N ARG A 135 -8.97 -8.32 -19.39
CA ARG A 135 -8.48 -8.35 -20.77
C ARG A 135 -9.06 -7.23 -21.64
N ASP A 136 -10.07 -6.54 -21.15
CA ASP A 136 -10.75 -5.45 -21.85
C ASP A 136 -10.34 -4.11 -21.22
N LYS A 137 -9.48 -3.39 -21.93
CA LYS A 137 -9.03 -2.06 -21.51
C LYS A 137 -10.19 -1.09 -21.30
N ALA A 138 -11.22 -1.11 -22.14
CA ALA A 138 -12.36 -0.22 -21.96
C ALA A 138 -13.18 -0.58 -20.71
N HIS A 139 -13.19 -1.86 -20.32
CA HIS A 139 -13.77 -2.27 -19.05
C HIS A 139 -12.92 -1.77 -17.86
N GLU A 140 -11.60 -1.89 -17.92
CA GLU A 140 -10.70 -1.33 -16.89
C GLU A 140 -10.91 0.18 -16.72
N ASP A 141 -10.94 0.94 -17.82
CA ASP A 141 -11.12 2.40 -17.78
C ASP A 141 -12.45 2.77 -17.10
N ARG A 142 -13.56 2.09 -17.46
CA ARG A 142 -14.87 2.32 -16.80
C ARG A 142 -14.85 1.91 -15.33
N THR A 143 -14.14 0.85 -14.98
CA THR A 143 -13.99 0.38 -13.60
C THR A 143 -13.27 1.44 -12.76
N VAL A 144 -12.16 1.98 -13.25
CA VAL A 144 -11.42 3.06 -12.59
C VAL A 144 -12.30 4.28 -12.37
N ASP A 145 -12.98 4.77 -13.43
CA ASP A 145 -13.82 5.95 -13.33
C ASP A 145 -14.95 5.77 -12.31
N THR A 146 -15.58 4.59 -12.29
CA THR A 146 -16.66 4.26 -11.35
C THR A 146 -16.14 4.23 -9.91
N ILE A 147 -15.00 3.58 -9.66
CA ILE A 147 -14.43 3.42 -8.33
C ILE A 147 -13.92 4.77 -7.79
N VAL A 148 -13.16 5.54 -8.59
CA VAL A 148 -12.66 6.86 -8.18
C VAL A 148 -13.82 7.80 -7.85
N LYS A 149 -14.89 7.79 -8.65
CA LYS A 149 -16.10 8.55 -8.35
C LYS A 149 -16.73 8.12 -7.02
N MET A 150 -16.87 6.82 -6.78
CA MET A 150 -17.47 6.29 -5.54
C MET A 150 -16.66 6.67 -4.31
N VAL A 151 -15.34 6.55 -4.36
CA VAL A 151 -14.41 6.96 -3.28
C VAL A 151 -14.57 8.45 -2.99
N LYS A 152 -14.65 9.29 -4.03
CA LYS A 152 -14.85 10.74 -3.92
C LYS A 152 -16.22 11.09 -3.34
N ASP A 153 -17.28 10.47 -3.82
CA ASP A 153 -18.64 10.72 -3.33
C ASP A 153 -18.79 10.39 -1.82
N LEU A 154 -17.97 9.45 -1.32
CA LEU A 154 -17.93 9.10 0.10
C LEU A 154 -16.94 9.95 0.93
N GLY A 155 -16.12 10.79 0.29
CA GLY A 155 -15.09 11.60 0.94
C GLY A 155 -13.95 10.76 1.52
N LEU A 156 -13.54 9.72 0.79
CA LEU A 156 -12.51 8.75 1.22
C LEU A 156 -11.18 8.90 0.46
N GLU A 157 -10.98 9.95 -0.34
CA GLU A 157 -9.81 10.13 -1.21
C GLU A 157 -8.48 10.08 -0.45
N THR A 158 -8.43 10.66 0.74
CA THR A 158 -7.22 10.68 1.58
C THR A 158 -7.02 9.41 2.40
N ARG A 159 -8.00 8.50 2.38
CA ARG A 159 -7.99 7.23 3.10
C ARG A 159 -7.97 6.02 2.19
N THR A 160 -7.92 6.24 0.87
CA THR A 160 -7.86 5.16 -0.12
C THR A 160 -6.57 5.26 -0.91
N GLU A 161 -5.81 4.19 -0.88
CA GLU A 161 -4.66 3.93 -1.74
C GLU A 161 -5.07 2.90 -2.80
N TYR A 162 -4.53 3.03 -4.00
CA TYR A 162 -4.88 2.14 -5.11
C TYR A 162 -3.69 1.28 -5.50
N ILE A 163 -3.97 0.01 -5.77
CA ILE A 163 -2.98 -0.94 -6.27
C ILE A 163 -3.54 -1.71 -7.47
N SER A 164 -2.72 -2.10 -8.42
CA SER A 164 -3.12 -2.98 -9.53
C SER A 164 -1.93 -3.65 -10.21
N PHE A 165 -2.15 -4.85 -10.74
CA PHE A 165 -1.25 -5.53 -11.68
C PHE A 165 -1.36 -4.97 -13.11
N SER A 166 -2.44 -4.26 -13.45
CA SER A 166 -2.62 -3.66 -14.76
C SER A 166 -1.93 -2.30 -14.83
N LEU A 167 -0.95 -2.18 -15.73
CA LEU A 167 -0.30 -0.91 -16.01
C LEU A 167 -1.32 0.13 -16.51
N ASN A 168 -2.29 -0.28 -17.35
CA ASN A 168 -3.36 0.58 -17.82
C ASN A 168 -4.21 1.14 -16.67
N VAL A 169 -4.59 0.28 -15.71
CA VAL A 169 -5.34 0.71 -14.52
C VAL A 169 -4.55 1.75 -13.72
N CYS A 170 -3.27 1.50 -13.43
CA CYS A 170 -2.44 2.44 -12.69
C CYS A 170 -2.28 3.78 -13.42
N GLU A 171 -2.03 3.77 -14.73
CA GLU A 171 -1.94 4.99 -15.53
C GLU A 171 -3.28 5.75 -15.60
N GLN A 172 -4.41 5.03 -15.68
CA GLN A 172 -5.74 5.65 -15.64
C GLN A 172 -6.04 6.25 -14.25
N LEU A 173 -5.65 5.58 -13.16
CA LEU A 173 -5.77 6.11 -11.80
C LEU A 173 -4.99 7.41 -11.61
N VAL A 174 -3.75 7.51 -12.13
CA VAL A 174 -2.97 8.75 -12.10
C VAL A 174 -3.75 9.89 -12.78
N ARG A 175 -4.35 9.62 -13.95
CA ARG A 175 -5.16 10.60 -14.68
C ARG A 175 -6.44 10.97 -13.93
N ALA A 176 -7.20 9.97 -13.46
CA ALA A 176 -8.50 10.15 -12.83
C ALA A 176 -8.43 10.86 -11.48
N THR A 177 -7.36 10.62 -10.70
CA THR A 177 -7.14 11.26 -9.40
C THR A 177 -6.37 12.58 -9.50
N GLY A 178 -5.80 12.89 -10.65
CA GLY A 178 -4.92 14.07 -10.82
C GLY A 178 -3.69 14.03 -9.92
N GLY A 179 -3.26 12.83 -9.51
CA GLY A 179 -2.14 12.62 -8.58
C GLY A 179 -2.46 12.89 -7.11
N ALA A 180 -3.75 12.99 -6.75
CA ALA A 180 -4.17 13.25 -5.37
C ALA A 180 -4.22 12.00 -4.48
N SER A 181 -4.09 10.80 -5.06
CA SER A 181 -4.12 9.52 -4.34
C SER A 181 -2.81 8.76 -4.51
N ASP A 182 -2.47 7.97 -3.51
CA ASP A 182 -1.33 7.05 -3.60
C ASP A 182 -1.67 5.87 -4.52
N ILE A 183 -0.79 5.59 -5.49
CA ILE A 183 -0.97 4.56 -6.51
C ILE A 183 0.29 3.71 -6.59
N TYR A 184 0.15 2.39 -6.43
CA TYR A 184 1.25 1.44 -6.45
C TYR A 184 1.04 0.38 -7.53
N TYR A 185 2.09 0.08 -8.26
CA TYR A 185 2.09 -0.96 -9.27
C TYR A 185 2.55 -2.29 -8.68
N LEU A 186 1.86 -3.41 -9.04
CA LEU A 186 2.04 -4.72 -8.39
C LEU A 186 2.93 -5.70 -9.16
N ASN A 187 3.08 -5.56 -10.49
CA ASN A 187 3.56 -6.65 -11.35
C ASN A 187 5.06 -6.98 -11.22
N GLY A 188 5.87 -6.07 -10.66
CA GLY A 188 7.28 -6.36 -10.36
C GLY A 188 8.24 -6.31 -11.56
N ASP A 189 7.80 -5.82 -12.72
CA ASP A 189 8.54 -5.76 -13.98
C ASP A 189 9.01 -4.34 -14.37
N LEU A 190 8.71 -3.33 -13.54
CA LEU A 190 9.24 -1.98 -13.67
C LEU A 190 10.30 -1.72 -12.61
N THR A 191 11.39 -1.08 -13.01
CA THR A 191 12.34 -0.50 -12.05
C THR A 191 11.70 0.65 -11.29
N PRO A 192 12.21 1.02 -10.09
CA PRO A 192 11.70 2.18 -9.35
C PRO A 192 11.66 3.46 -10.16
N ARG A 193 12.68 3.68 -11.01
CA ARG A 193 12.74 4.86 -11.89
C ARG A 193 11.62 4.87 -12.92
N GLU A 194 11.39 3.75 -13.60
CA GLU A 194 10.30 3.62 -14.57
C GLU A 194 8.92 3.82 -13.92
N ALA A 195 8.71 3.28 -12.70
CA ALA A 195 7.49 3.51 -11.94
C ALA A 195 7.29 5.01 -11.61
N LYS A 196 8.37 5.70 -11.23
CA LYS A 196 8.35 7.15 -10.97
C LYS A 196 8.01 7.96 -12.22
N GLU A 197 8.61 7.62 -13.36
CA GLU A 197 8.37 8.30 -14.64
C GLU A 197 6.90 8.17 -15.10
N LYS A 198 6.21 7.11 -14.68
CA LYS A 198 4.77 6.92 -14.92
C LYS A 198 3.88 7.69 -13.95
N GLY A 199 4.45 8.35 -12.95
CA GLY A 199 3.71 9.15 -11.96
C GLY A 199 3.15 8.34 -10.79
N PHE A 200 3.62 7.11 -10.60
CA PHE A 200 3.22 6.31 -9.44
C PHE A 200 3.86 6.87 -8.15
N THR A 201 3.19 6.66 -7.03
CA THR A 201 3.67 7.07 -5.70
C THR A 201 4.46 5.99 -5.00
N GLY A 202 4.37 4.74 -5.50
CA GLY A 202 5.12 3.62 -4.96
C GLY A 202 5.12 2.39 -5.85
N ILE A 203 5.87 1.40 -5.39
CA ILE A 203 5.89 0.03 -5.92
C ILE A 203 5.42 -0.91 -4.81
N ASP A 204 4.61 -1.89 -5.19
CA ASP A 204 4.06 -2.90 -4.27
C ASP A 204 4.29 -4.29 -4.86
N TYR A 205 5.50 -4.83 -4.64
CA TYR A 205 5.94 -6.03 -5.35
C TYR A 205 5.96 -7.25 -4.42
N GLU A 206 5.77 -8.41 -5.03
CA GLU A 206 5.92 -9.70 -4.35
C GLU A 206 7.32 -9.78 -3.73
N HIS A 207 7.43 -10.23 -2.48
CA HIS A 207 8.65 -10.17 -1.69
C HIS A 207 9.86 -10.89 -2.32
N THR A 208 9.64 -11.81 -3.26
CA THR A 208 10.72 -12.47 -4.01
C THR A 208 11.40 -11.53 -5.01
N VAL A 209 10.71 -10.49 -5.50
CA VAL A 209 11.30 -9.43 -6.33
C VAL A 209 12.38 -8.70 -5.52
N PHE A 210 12.07 -8.26 -4.31
CA PHE A 210 13.05 -7.60 -3.41
C PHE A 210 14.13 -8.54 -2.88
N ARG A 211 13.90 -9.85 -2.91
CA ARG A 211 14.97 -10.82 -2.67
C ARG A 211 15.97 -10.89 -3.81
N LYS A 212 15.54 -10.68 -5.06
CA LYS A 212 16.39 -10.66 -6.26
C LYS A 212 17.04 -9.29 -6.46
N HIS A 213 16.31 -8.24 -6.13
CA HIS A 213 16.67 -6.82 -6.30
C HIS A 213 16.57 -6.06 -4.98
N PRO A 214 17.39 -6.38 -3.96
CA PRO A 214 17.34 -5.72 -2.65
C PRO A 214 17.67 -4.21 -2.74
N GLU A 215 18.43 -3.81 -3.75
CA GLU A 215 18.77 -2.41 -4.07
C GLU A 215 17.54 -1.57 -4.44
N TRP A 216 16.47 -2.17 -4.96
CA TRP A 216 15.27 -1.45 -5.42
C TRP A 216 14.51 -0.75 -4.29
N VAL A 217 14.62 -1.22 -3.05
CA VAL A 217 14.03 -0.51 -1.91
C VAL A 217 14.68 0.86 -1.75
N ARG A 218 16.03 0.92 -1.75
CA ARG A 218 16.76 2.19 -1.66
C ARG A 218 16.53 3.04 -2.91
N GLU A 219 16.59 2.47 -4.11
CA GLU A 219 16.36 3.20 -5.36
C GLU A 219 14.95 3.82 -5.41
N ALA A 220 13.93 3.12 -4.89
CA ALA A 220 12.59 3.64 -4.77
C ALA A 220 12.56 4.88 -3.84
N HIS A 221 13.16 4.78 -2.68
CA HIS A 221 13.27 5.90 -1.73
C HIS A 221 14.05 7.07 -2.31
N ASP A 222 15.16 6.81 -3.03
CA ASP A 222 15.94 7.86 -3.73
C ASP A 222 15.11 8.57 -4.82
N CYS A 223 14.14 7.87 -5.43
CA CYS A 223 13.16 8.43 -6.36
C CYS A 223 11.95 9.10 -5.67
N GLY A 224 11.86 9.04 -4.34
CA GLY A 224 10.71 9.52 -3.58
C GLY A 224 9.46 8.65 -3.75
N LEU A 225 9.65 7.34 -3.97
CA LEU A 225 8.60 6.33 -3.98
C LEU A 225 8.53 5.63 -2.63
N LYS A 226 7.34 5.17 -2.25
CA LYS A 226 7.14 4.23 -1.15
C LYS A 226 7.24 2.79 -1.66
N VAL A 227 7.56 1.87 -0.76
CA VAL A 227 7.70 0.44 -1.06
C VAL A 227 6.78 -0.38 -0.17
N ASN A 228 5.82 -1.07 -0.78
CA ASN A 228 5.07 -2.14 -0.15
C ASN A 228 5.53 -3.51 -0.66
N THR A 229 5.28 -4.56 0.10
CA THR A 229 5.58 -5.93 -0.32
C THR A 229 4.56 -6.94 0.19
N TRP A 230 4.21 -7.94 -0.64
CA TRP A 230 3.17 -8.95 -0.40
C TRP A 230 3.60 -10.34 -0.87
N THR A 231 2.91 -11.45 -0.55
CA THR A 231 2.22 -11.63 0.72
C THR A 231 3.22 -12.24 1.67
N VAL A 232 3.64 -11.52 2.69
CA VAL A 232 4.75 -11.91 3.57
C VAL A 232 4.20 -12.57 4.83
N ASN A 233 4.19 -13.90 4.86
CA ASN A 233 3.56 -14.69 5.92
C ASN A 233 4.55 -15.39 6.86
N ARG A 234 5.81 -15.61 6.44
CA ARG A 234 6.79 -16.32 7.25
C ARG A 234 7.64 -15.34 8.05
N LYS A 235 7.86 -15.61 9.33
CA LYS A 235 8.70 -14.76 10.22
C LYS A 235 10.05 -14.38 9.61
N LYS A 236 10.71 -15.33 8.94
CA LYS A 236 12.00 -15.10 8.30
C LYS A 236 11.90 -14.03 7.20
N ASP A 237 10.84 -14.08 6.41
CA ASP A 237 10.64 -13.14 5.32
C ASP A 237 10.15 -11.78 5.86
N LEU A 238 9.28 -11.77 6.88
CA LEU A 238 8.88 -10.56 7.61
C LEU A 238 10.11 -9.80 8.14
N LYS A 239 11.00 -10.51 8.86
CA LYS A 239 12.24 -9.92 9.36
C LYS A 239 13.10 -9.37 8.23
N ARG A 240 13.27 -10.12 7.15
CA ARG A 240 14.08 -9.69 6.00
C ARG A 240 13.53 -8.43 5.34
N MET A 241 12.21 -8.34 5.11
CA MET A 241 11.60 -7.16 4.49
C MET A 241 11.70 -5.94 5.41
N TYR A 242 11.51 -6.13 6.71
CA TYR A 242 11.76 -5.10 7.72
C TYR A 242 13.22 -4.59 7.69
N GLU A 243 14.20 -5.51 7.66
CA GLU A 243 15.63 -5.18 7.58
C GLU A 243 16.03 -4.48 6.28
N LEU A 244 15.32 -4.74 5.17
CA LEU A 244 15.49 -4.03 3.91
C LEU A 244 14.92 -2.60 3.96
N GLY A 245 14.07 -2.29 4.95
CA GLY A 245 13.51 -0.97 5.14
C GLY A 245 12.30 -0.66 4.25
N VAL A 246 11.51 -1.67 3.87
CA VAL A 246 10.25 -1.42 3.14
C VAL A 246 9.30 -0.59 4.01
N ASP A 247 8.48 0.26 3.38
CA ASP A 247 7.54 1.13 4.10
C ASP A 247 6.34 0.35 4.61
N PHE A 248 5.88 -0.64 3.84
CA PHE A 248 4.71 -1.45 4.19
C PHE A 248 4.97 -2.94 3.97
N ILE A 249 4.33 -3.76 4.80
CA ILE A 249 4.28 -5.22 4.65
C ILE A 249 2.83 -5.66 4.64
N THR A 250 2.38 -6.23 3.54
CA THR A 250 1.06 -6.85 3.38
C THR A 250 1.14 -8.34 3.73
N THR A 251 0.29 -8.78 4.68
CA THR A 251 0.35 -10.13 5.24
C THR A 251 -1.01 -10.67 5.67
N ASP A 252 -1.16 -12.00 5.67
CA ASP A 252 -2.32 -12.71 6.25
C ASP A 252 -2.27 -12.80 7.80
N HIS A 253 -1.13 -12.41 8.42
CA HIS A 253 -0.89 -12.50 9.86
C HIS A 253 -0.59 -11.10 10.45
N PRO A 254 -1.53 -10.13 10.35
CA PRO A 254 -1.25 -8.73 10.63
C PRO A 254 -0.86 -8.46 12.09
N GLU A 255 -1.42 -9.16 13.06
CA GLU A 255 -1.05 -9.01 14.48
C GLU A 255 0.37 -9.51 14.76
N GLU A 256 0.76 -10.65 14.17
CA GLU A 256 2.11 -11.19 14.31
C GLU A 256 3.15 -10.26 13.67
N ALA A 257 2.88 -9.77 12.46
CA ALA A 257 3.74 -8.82 11.78
C ALA A 257 3.86 -7.50 12.56
N ALA A 258 2.76 -6.95 13.05
CA ALA A 258 2.77 -5.73 13.85
C ALA A 258 3.54 -5.88 15.17
N ARG A 259 3.48 -7.06 15.81
CA ARG A 259 4.29 -7.37 16.98
C ARG A 259 5.77 -7.41 16.63
N LEU A 260 6.16 -8.13 15.57
CA LEU A 260 7.55 -8.23 15.10
C LEU A 260 8.14 -6.85 14.82
N VAL A 261 7.42 -6.00 14.09
CA VAL A 261 7.85 -4.63 13.78
C VAL A 261 8.03 -3.79 15.05
N ARG A 262 7.19 -3.97 16.09
CA ARG A 262 7.33 -3.26 17.38
C ARG A 262 8.53 -3.76 18.19
N GLU A 263 8.79 -5.07 18.20
CA GLU A 263 9.89 -5.69 18.95
C GLU A 263 11.26 -5.42 18.32
N ALA A 264 11.30 -5.09 17.02
CA ALA A 264 12.52 -4.81 16.29
C ALA A 264 13.00 -3.34 16.41
N ARG A 265 12.26 -2.50 17.14
CA ARG A 265 12.62 -1.10 17.47
C ARG A 265 13.48 -1.07 18.72
#